data_229e99a1a676b65f442d30a1020dd3c4
#
_entry.id   229e99a1a676b65f442d30a1020dd3c4
#
_cell.length_a   1.000
_cell.length_b   1.000
_cell.length_c   1.000
_cell.angle_alpha   90.00
_cell.angle_beta   90.00
_cell.angle_gamma   90.00
#
_symmetry.space_group_name_H-M   'P 1'
#
loop_
_entity.id
_entity.type
_entity.pdbx_description
1 polymer ?
#
loop_
_entity_poly.entity_id
_entity_poly.type
_entity_poly.pdbx_seq_one_letter_code
_entity_poly.pdbx_strand_id
1 'polypeptide(L)'
;MHNHVMFDWNDLRYFLAVARHGSTIQAAKALGVNQSTVQRRIAALERQLGRRLFERRPEGYRLTRVGGQLLPIAERVETDVTDFTRHSASSVTELAGTIRVTCPETAGYRIMRSPILEAFHARYPGLRVEMIMVDRVLDLAKGEADIAFRTSDPKDDALVARKVAEVPWAVFASRAYIERRGAPKSLDEIGSHDVVQFDGPIAGHPGANWLRRVAPQARIAARCTSTPALVLAVKSGAGISPLPVITVEEEPDVVRLFDSIPELRLPFYLLIHRDMQRTPRVRAFCDFVVSDMKAFRELLVGRTDRTA
;
A
#
# COMPACT_ATOMS: atom_id res chain seq x y z
N MET A 1 -26.85 7.56 25.14
CA MET A 1 -26.85 8.90 24.52
C MET A 1 -25.43 9.19 24.04
N HIS A 2 -25.13 8.98 22.75
CA HIS A 2 -23.85 9.36 22.16
C HIS A 2 -23.87 10.85 21.92
N ASN A 3 -23.13 11.57 22.74
CA ASN A 3 -22.90 13.00 22.55
C ASN A 3 -22.08 13.17 21.28
N HIS A 4 -22.70 13.43 20.13
CA HIS A 4 -21.99 13.82 18.91
C HIS A 4 -21.28 15.15 19.21
N VAL A 5 -19.99 15.08 19.46
CA VAL A 5 -19.12 16.24 19.50
C VAL A 5 -19.07 16.81 18.08
N MET A 6 -19.98 17.72 17.79
CA MET A 6 -20.06 18.37 16.48
C MET A 6 -19.05 19.52 16.48
N PHE A 7 -17.86 19.29 15.90
CA PHE A 7 -16.90 20.37 15.68
C PHE A 7 -17.19 21.07 14.34
N ASP A 8 -16.74 22.31 14.21
CA ASP A 8 -16.83 23.06 12.94
C ASP A 8 -15.85 22.42 11.92
N TRP A 9 -16.38 21.84 10.85
CA TRP A 9 -15.60 21.24 9.76
C TRP A 9 -14.54 22.18 9.18
N ASN A 10 -14.79 23.48 9.23
CA ASN A 10 -13.83 24.47 8.79
C ASN A 10 -12.55 24.46 9.63
N ASP A 11 -12.60 24.02 10.90
CA ASP A 11 -11.44 23.96 11.78
C ASP A 11 -10.38 22.93 11.30
N LEU A 12 -10.78 21.93 10.51
CA LEU A 12 -9.83 21.02 9.86
C LEU A 12 -8.88 21.73 8.89
N ARG A 13 -9.32 22.76 8.19
CA ARG A 13 -8.45 23.57 7.30
C ARG A 13 -7.33 24.24 8.07
N TYR A 14 -7.61 24.76 9.26
CA TYR A 14 -6.61 25.35 10.13
C TYR A 14 -5.64 24.32 10.68
N PHE A 15 -6.14 23.15 11.08
CA PHE A 15 -5.32 22.02 11.51
C PHE A 15 -4.34 21.59 10.41
N LEU A 16 -4.82 21.36 9.19
CA LEU A 16 -4.00 20.98 8.04
C LEU A 16 -2.97 22.05 7.69
N ALA A 17 -3.36 23.33 7.69
CA ALA A 17 -2.43 24.42 7.40
C ALA A 17 -1.30 24.50 8.43
N VAL A 18 -1.60 24.37 9.74
CA VAL A 18 -0.56 24.37 10.78
C VAL A 18 0.31 23.11 10.71
N ALA A 19 -0.26 21.95 10.41
CA ALA A 19 0.48 20.70 10.24
C ALA A 19 1.50 20.78 9.09
N ARG A 20 1.10 21.37 7.95
CA ARG A 20 1.94 21.53 6.76
C ARG A 20 3.06 22.55 6.92
N HIS A 21 2.77 23.66 7.61
CA HIS A 21 3.70 24.77 7.70
C HIS A 21 4.51 24.80 9.02
N GLY A 22 4.15 24.01 10.00
CA GLY A 22 4.79 24.01 11.32
C GLY A 22 4.67 25.34 12.08
N SER A 23 3.88 26.32 11.58
CA SER A 23 3.79 27.68 12.09
C SER A 23 2.41 28.27 11.90
N THR A 24 1.85 28.86 12.96
CA THR A 24 0.56 29.55 12.86
C THR A 24 0.64 30.85 12.05
N ILE A 25 1.82 31.47 11.93
CA ILE A 25 2.03 32.63 11.08
C ILE A 25 1.99 32.25 9.61
N GLN A 26 2.72 31.21 9.23
CA GLN A 26 2.74 30.73 7.85
C GLN A 26 1.37 30.15 7.44
N ALA A 27 0.72 29.41 8.34
CA ALA A 27 -0.64 28.92 8.12
C ALA A 27 -1.64 30.08 7.94
N ALA A 28 -1.53 31.15 8.72
CA ALA A 28 -2.37 32.33 8.58
C ALA A 28 -2.18 33.01 7.21
N LYS A 29 -0.92 33.15 6.77
CA LYS A 29 -0.60 33.67 5.42
C LYS A 29 -1.19 32.80 4.31
N ALA A 30 -1.05 31.47 4.42
CA ALA A 30 -1.58 30.52 3.44
C ALA A 30 -3.11 30.54 3.36
N LEU A 31 -3.78 30.78 4.49
CA LEU A 31 -5.25 30.81 4.58
C LEU A 31 -5.86 32.21 4.37
N GLY A 32 -5.04 33.25 4.23
CA GLY A 32 -5.53 34.64 4.08
C GLY A 32 -6.22 35.19 5.33
N VAL A 33 -5.80 34.79 6.54
CA VAL A 33 -6.40 35.19 7.81
C VAL A 33 -5.35 35.69 8.80
N ASN A 34 -5.79 36.24 9.95
CA ASN A 34 -4.88 36.65 11.01
C ASN A 34 -4.37 35.44 11.83
N GLN A 35 -3.15 35.51 12.34
CA GLN A 35 -2.55 34.47 13.18
C GLN A 35 -3.42 34.14 14.41
N SER A 36 -4.01 35.16 15.06
CA SER A 36 -4.92 34.97 16.20
C SER A 36 -6.14 34.11 15.85
N THR A 37 -6.64 34.22 14.60
CA THR A 37 -7.74 33.39 14.11
C THR A 37 -7.30 31.93 14.02
N VAL A 38 -6.12 31.64 13.46
CA VAL A 38 -5.57 30.28 13.39
C VAL A 38 -5.43 29.69 14.78
N GLN A 39 -4.81 30.42 15.72
CA GLN A 39 -4.62 29.95 17.09
C GLN A 39 -5.96 29.67 17.80
N ARG A 40 -6.94 30.54 17.65
CA ARG A 40 -8.27 30.38 18.25
C ARG A 40 -8.99 29.15 17.68
N ARG A 41 -8.90 28.92 16.36
CA ARG A 41 -9.53 27.78 15.68
C ARG A 41 -8.90 26.45 16.07
N ILE A 42 -7.57 26.38 16.14
CA ILE A 42 -6.86 25.21 16.66
C ILE A 42 -7.25 24.92 18.12
N ALA A 43 -7.26 25.96 18.98
CA ALA A 43 -7.65 25.79 20.38
C ALA A 43 -9.12 25.36 20.53
N ALA A 44 -10.02 25.80 19.64
CA ALA A 44 -11.40 25.36 19.62
C ALA A 44 -11.52 23.88 19.24
N LEU A 45 -10.82 23.46 18.18
CA LEU A 45 -10.79 22.06 17.74
C LEU A 45 -10.23 21.13 18.83
N GLU A 46 -9.09 21.49 19.45
CA GLU A 46 -8.49 20.72 20.54
C GLU A 46 -9.41 20.58 21.75
N ARG A 47 -10.14 21.66 22.12
CA ARG A 47 -11.12 21.63 23.22
C ARG A 47 -12.29 20.69 22.90
N GLN A 48 -12.82 20.75 21.67
CA GLN A 48 -13.95 19.92 21.24
C GLN A 48 -13.58 18.44 21.18
N LEU A 49 -12.37 18.13 20.72
CA LEU A 49 -11.85 16.77 20.68
C LEU A 49 -11.35 16.27 22.05
N GLY A 50 -11.21 17.17 23.05
CA GLY A 50 -10.62 16.83 24.34
C GLY A 50 -9.16 16.38 24.28
N ARG A 51 -8.46 16.71 23.19
CA ARG A 51 -7.09 16.25 22.91
C ARG A 51 -6.25 17.37 22.30
N ARG A 52 -4.98 17.46 22.73
CA ARG A 52 -4.00 18.31 22.08
C ARG A 52 -3.54 17.69 20.77
N LEU A 53 -3.56 18.46 19.69
CA LEU A 53 -3.11 18.04 18.36
C LEU A 53 -1.69 18.54 18.06
N PHE A 54 -1.28 19.65 18.71
CA PHE A 54 0.03 20.23 18.55
C PHE A 54 0.74 20.45 19.89
N GLU A 55 2.07 20.31 19.85
CA GLU A 55 3.01 20.79 20.85
C GLU A 55 3.64 22.10 20.35
N ARG A 56 3.63 23.12 21.20
CA ARG A 56 4.35 24.37 20.92
C ARG A 56 5.82 24.23 21.32
N ARG A 57 6.72 24.49 20.39
CA ARG A 57 8.18 24.47 20.61
C ARG A 57 8.78 25.83 20.22
N PRO A 58 10.01 26.12 20.63
CA PRO A 58 10.71 27.33 20.20
C PRO A 58 10.76 27.51 18.68
N GLU A 59 10.90 26.38 17.95
CA GLU A 59 10.98 26.33 16.49
C GLU A 59 9.61 26.37 15.80
N GLY A 60 8.48 26.30 16.54
CA GLY A 60 7.14 26.32 15.97
C GLY A 60 6.17 25.30 16.57
N TYR A 61 5.29 24.76 15.74
CA TYR A 61 4.28 23.79 16.12
C TYR A 61 4.63 22.40 15.56
N ARG A 62 4.64 21.39 16.43
CA ARG A 62 4.83 20.00 16.06
C ARG A 62 3.58 19.18 16.40
N LEU A 63 3.21 18.25 15.55
CA LEU A 63 2.10 17.33 15.82
C LEU A 63 2.39 16.48 17.05
N THR A 64 1.39 16.34 17.94
CA THR A 64 1.38 15.29 18.96
C THR A 64 1.19 13.92 18.31
N ARG A 65 1.32 12.84 19.09
CA ARG A 65 0.97 11.49 18.61
C ARG A 65 -0.47 11.43 18.08
N VAL A 66 -1.42 12.07 18.77
CA VAL A 66 -2.83 12.12 18.34
C VAL A 66 -2.98 12.94 17.07
N GLY A 67 -2.33 14.12 16.99
CA GLY A 67 -2.32 14.94 15.78
C GLY A 67 -1.79 14.18 14.56
N GLY A 68 -0.69 13.42 14.73
CA GLY A 68 -0.14 12.57 13.66
C GLY A 68 -1.08 11.44 13.21
N GLN A 69 -1.86 10.87 14.13
CA GLN A 69 -2.87 9.86 13.78
C GLN A 69 -4.08 10.45 13.05
N LEU A 70 -4.46 11.69 13.38
CA LEU A 70 -5.60 12.36 12.76
C LEU A 70 -5.26 13.07 11.45
N LEU A 71 -3.98 13.37 11.19
CA LEU A 71 -3.55 14.06 9.97
C LEU A 71 -4.03 13.36 8.69
N PRO A 72 -3.78 12.06 8.47
CA PRO A 72 -4.23 11.38 7.25
C PRO A 72 -5.74 11.35 7.11
N ILE A 73 -6.48 11.37 8.23
CA ILE A 73 -7.94 11.42 8.22
C ILE A 73 -8.42 12.80 7.75
N ALA A 74 -7.80 13.87 8.28
CA ALA A 74 -8.14 15.24 7.90
C ALA A 74 -7.80 15.54 6.43
N GLU A 75 -6.69 15.02 5.93
CA GLU A 75 -6.30 15.13 4.51
C GLU A 75 -7.31 14.45 3.59
N ARG A 76 -7.87 13.31 3.99
CA ARG A 76 -8.94 12.66 3.23
C ARG A 76 -10.20 13.54 3.16
N VAL A 77 -10.62 14.11 4.29
CA VAL A 77 -11.79 15.00 4.32
C VAL A 77 -11.57 16.20 3.39
N GLU A 78 -10.38 16.79 3.38
CA GLU A 78 -10.04 17.89 2.46
C GLU A 78 -10.15 17.46 0.99
N THR A 79 -9.66 16.27 0.68
CA THR A 79 -9.76 15.68 -0.67
C THR A 79 -11.22 15.45 -1.05
N ASP A 80 -12.03 14.85 -0.18
CA ASP A 80 -13.44 14.57 -0.45
C ASP A 80 -14.25 15.87 -0.64
N VAL A 81 -13.98 16.91 0.16
CA VAL A 81 -14.61 18.24 0.00
C VAL A 81 -14.18 18.89 -1.32
N THR A 82 -12.91 18.76 -1.69
CA THR A 82 -12.40 19.27 -2.98
C THR A 82 -13.06 18.54 -4.15
N ASP A 83 -13.20 17.23 -4.06
CA ASP A 83 -13.88 16.42 -5.07
C ASP A 83 -15.38 16.76 -5.15
N PHE A 84 -16.05 16.96 -4.01
CA PHE A 84 -17.43 17.43 -3.94
C PHE A 84 -17.60 18.77 -4.67
N THR A 85 -16.72 19.73 -4.40
CA THR A 85 -16.75 21.07 -5.02
C THR A 85 -16.53 20.97 -6.53
N ARG A 86 -15.58 20.12 -6.95
CA ARG A 86 -15.28 19.88 -8.37
C ARG A 86 -16.46 19.22 -9.11
N HIS A 87 -17.11 18.22 -8.47
CA HIS A 87 -18.29 17.57 -9.04
C HIS A 87 -19.50 18.50 -9.13
N SER A 88 -19.63 19.45 -8.19
CA SER A 88 -20.69 20.46 -8.24
C SER A 88 -20.47 21.51 -9.34
N ALA A 89 -19.20 21.73 -9.75
CA ALA A 89 -18.83 22.70 -10.77
C ALA A 89 -18.74 22.10 -12.19
N SER A 90 -18.60 20.78 -12.33
CA SER A 90 -18.59 20.09 -13.62
C SER A 90 -20.00 19.68 -14.02
N SER A 91 -20.38 20.00 -15.26
CA SER A 91 -21.58 19.44 -15.87
C SER A 91 -21.54 17.90 -15.78
N VAL A 92 -22.67 17.28 -15.49
CA VAL A 92 -22.97 15.90 -15.07
C VAL A 92 -22.32 14.75 -15.88
N THR A 93 -21.39 15.00 -16.80
CA THR A 93 -20.91 14.03 -17.80
C THR A 93 -19.45 13.59 -17.64
N GLU A 94 -18.60 14.24 -16.88
CA GLU A 94 -17.19 13.85 -16.78
C GLU A 94 -16.85 13.21 -15.42
N LEU A 95 -16.43 11.95 -15.48
CA LEU A 95 -15.84 11.24 -14.35
C LEU A 95 -14.53 11.95 -13.93
N ALA A 96 -14.54 12.58 -12.75
CA ALA A 96 -13.37 13.28 -12.21
C ALA A 96 -13.13 12.91 -10.74
N GLY A 97 -11.90 13.11 -10.27
CA GLY A 97 -11.52 12.89 -8.87
C GLY A 97 -10.31 11.99 -8.70
N THR A 98 -9.98 11.68 -7.45
CA THR A 98 -8.85 10.81 -7.09
C THR A 98 -9.35 9.45 -6.63
N ILE A 99 -8.67 8.39 -7.09
CA ILE A 99 -8.87 7.00 -6.66
C ILE A 99 -7.62 6.58 -5.90
N ARG A 100 -7.78 6.20 -4.64
CA ARG A 100 -6.69 5.76 -3.78
C ARG A 100 -6.60 4.24 -3.84
N VAL A 101 -5.54 3.75 -4.48
CA VAL A 101 -5.30 2.32 -4.70
C VAL A 101 -4.14 1.86 -3.83
N THR A 102 -4.38 0.90 -2.93
CA THR A 102 -3.30 0.29 -2.15
C THR A 102 -2.93 -1.09 -2.68
N CYS A 103 -1.64 -1.38 -2.67
CA CYS A 103 -1.11 -2.68 -3.10
C CYS A 103 0.22 -2.99 -2.41
N PRO A 104 0.67 -4.27 -2.41
CA PRO A 104 2.04 -4.61 -2.04
C PRO A 104 3.05 -3.84 -2.89
N GLU A 105 4.17 -3.44 -2.27
CA GLU A 105 5.18 -2.61 -2.94
C GLU A 105 5.65 -3.21 -4.27
N THR A 106 5.91 -4.52 -4.31
CA THR A 106 6.35 -5.21 -5.53
C THR A 106 5.34 -5.15 -6.67
N ALA A 107 4.05 -5.30 -6.37
CA ALA A 107 2.99 -5.17 -7.36
C ALA A 107 2.86 -3.71 -7.84
N GLY A 108 2.96 -2.75 -6.91
CA GLY A 108 2.92 -1.34 -7.22
C GLY A 108 4.03 -0.90 -8.16
N TYR A 109 5.27 -1.32 -7.91
CA TYR A 109 6.40 -1.03 -8.81
C TYR A 109 6.16 -1.53 -10.23
N ARG A 110 5.57 -2.71 -10.39
CA ARG A 110 5.27 -3.25 -11.71
C ARG A 110 4.14 -2.51 -12.42
N ILE A 111 3.07 -2.19 -11.69
CA ILE A 111 1.97 -1.38 -12.23
C ILE A 111 2.49 -0.02 -12.71
N MET A 112 3.31 0.66 -11.89
CA MET A 112 3.86 1.97 -12.21
C MET A 112 4.82 1.97 -13.41
N ARG A 113 5.55 0.86 -13.64
CA ARG A 113 6.47 0.70 -14.78
C ARG A 113 5.78 0.19 -16.05
N SER A 114 4.52 -0.17 -15.98
CA SER A 114 3.72 -0.68 -17.10
C SER A 114 2.89 0.44 -17.75
N PRO A 115 2.40 0.25 -18.99
CA PRO A 115 1.51 1.20 -19.65
C PRO A 115 0.09 1.23 -19.08
N ILE A 116 -0.23 0.43 -18.06
CA ILE A 116 -1.60 0.27 -17.52
C ILE A 116 -2.17 1.59 -17.02
N LEU A 117 -1.39 2.36 -16.24
CA LEU A 117 -1.87 3.65 -15.73
C LEU A 117 -2.02 4.69 -16.83
N GLU A 118 -1.14 4.68 -17.83
CA GLU A 118 -1.26 5.54 -19.02
C GLU A 118 -2.54 5.20 -19.79
N ALA A 119 -2.82 3.93 -20.06
CA ALA A 119 -4.04 3.47 -20.69
C ALA A 119 -5.29 3.82 -19.88
N PHE A 120 -5.22 3.74 -18.56
CA PHE A 120 -6.31 4.17 -17.68
C PHE A 120 -6.58 5.67 -17.81
N HIS A 121 -5.55 6.52 -17.74
CA HIS A 121 -5.69 7.97 -17.85
C HIS A 121 -6.12 8.41 -19.25
N ALA A 122 -5.69 7.72 -20.30
CA ALA A 122 -6.18 7.98 -21.66
C ALA A 122 -7.69 7.73 -21.79
N ARG A 123 -8.21 6.70 -21.10
CA ARG A 123 -9.65 6.37 -21.10
C ARG A 123 -10.46 7.28 -20.16
N TYR A 124 -9.85 7.73 -19.05
CA TYR A 124 -10.51 8.52 -18.01
C TYR A 124 -9.65 9.73 -17.60
N PRO A 125 -9.54 10.76 -18.46
CA PRO A 125 -8.62 11.89 -18.27
C PRO A 125 -8.92 12.73 -17.02
N GLY A 126 -10.16 12.73 -16.54
CA GLY A 126 -10.56 13.42 -15.31
C GLY A 126 -10.24 12.68 -14.02
N LEU A 127 -9.86 11.39 -14.10
CA LEU A 127 -9.53 10.59 -12.93
C LEU A 127 -8.01 10.58 -12.67
N ARG A 128 -7.63 10.60 -11.39
CA ARG A 128 -6.25 10.44 -10.93
C ARG A 128 -6.15 9.19 -10.07
N VAL A 129 -5.04 8.48 -10.17
CA VAL A 129 -4.74 7.31 -9.35
C VAL A 129 -3.62 7.67 -8.37
N GLU A 130 -3.92 7.58 -7.07
CA GLU A 130 -2.95 7.66 -5.99
C GLU A 130 -2.57 6.26 -5.55
N MET A 131 -1.31 5.85 -5.81
CA MET A 131 -0.81 4.54 -5.46
C MET A 131 -0.21 4.55 -4.05
N ILE A 132 -0.81 3.79 -3.13
CA ILE A 132 -0.33 3.61 -1.75
C ILE A 132 0.33 2.22 -1.67
N MET A 133 1.64 2.20 -1.93
CA MET A 133 2.43 0.96 -1.98
C MET A 133 2.95 0.62 -0.58
N VAL A 134 2.28 -0.33 0.08
CA VAL A 134 2.64 -0.77 1.45
C VAL A 134 2.29 -2.24 1.65
N ASP A 135 3.12 -2.96 2.39
CA ASP A 135 2.89 -4.38 2.71
C ASP A 135 1.92 -4.56 3.90
N ARG A 136 1.66 -3.52 4.69
CA ARG A 136 0.61 -3.58 5.72
C ARG A 136 -0.78 -3.52 5.08
N VAL A 137 -1.75 -4.20 5.69
CA VAL A 137 -3.15 -4.13 5.26
C VAL A 137 -3.75 -2.79 5.69
N LEU A 138 -4.29 -2.05 4.71
CA LEU A 138 -5.06 -0.83 4.95
C LEU A 138 -6.53 -1.17 5.13
N ASP A 139 -7.20 -0.45 6.03
CA ASP A 139 -8.61 -0.63 6.35
C ASP A 139 -9.49 0.17 5.36
N LEU A 140 -10.11 -0.55 4.41
CA LEU A 140 -10.99 0.07 3.41
C LEU A 140 -12.29 0.60 4.04
N ALA A 141 -12.79 -0.02 5.12
CA ALA A 141 -13.99 0.46 5.82
C ALA A 141 -13.75 1.82 6.48
N LYS A 142 -12.52 2.07 6.97
CA LYS A 142 -12.11 3.39 7.47
C LYS A 142 -11.70 4.36 6.38
N GLY A 143 -11.79 3.96 5.09
CA GLY A 143 -11.39 4.78 3.96
C GLY A 143 -9.90 5.09 3.92
N GLU A 144 -9.02 4.20 4.43
CA GLU A 144 -7.56 4.37 4.27
C GLU A 144 -7.13 4.25 2.81
N ALA A 145 -7.93 3.55 1.98
CA ALA A 145 -7.86 3.52 0.51
C ALA A 145 -9.25 3.21 -0.05
N ASP A 146 -9.48 3.49 -1.33
CA ASP A 146 -10.74 3.18 -2.02
C ASP A 146 -10.74 1.74 -2.55
N ILE A 147 -9.58 1.29 -3.03
CA ILE A 147 -9.36 0.00 -3.69
C ILE A 147 -8.09 -0.62 -3.10
N ALA A 148 -8.09 -1.93 -2.91
CA ALA A 148 -6.89 -2.66 -2.53
C ALA A 148 -6.61 -3.82 -3.48
N PHE A 149 -5.32 -4.01 -3.81
CA PHE A 149 -4.81 -5.26 -4.33
C PHE A 149 -4.11 -6.03 -3.22
N ARG A 150 -4.45 -7.32 -3.02
CA ARG A 150 -3.88 -8.14 -1.94
C ARG A 150 -3.76 -9.61 -2.35
N THR A 151 -2.80 -10.29 -1.73
CA THR A 151 -2.55 -11.73 -1.90
C THR A 151 -3.26 -12.59 -0.85
N SER A 152 -4.01 -11.99 0.07
CA SER A 152 -4.79 -12.71 1.08
C SER A 152 -6.27 -12.70 0.73
N ASP A 153 -6.93 -13.83 1.03
CA ASP A 153 -8.38 -13.92 0.93
C ASP A 153 -9.02 -12.97 1.95
N PRO A 154 -9.91 -12.09 1.53
CA PRO A 154 -10.62 -11.22 2.46
C PRO A 154 -11.53 -12.07 3.36
N LYS A 155 -11.27 -12.02 4.67
CA LYS A 155 -12.11 -12.65 5.69
C LYS A 155 -13.28 -11.76 6.12
N ASP A 156 -13.38 -10.57 5.54
CA ASP A 156 -14.35 -9.54 5.91
C ASP A 156 -15.49 -9.53 4.87
N ASP A 157 -16.70 -9.86 5.33
CA ASP A 157 -17.91 -9.87 4.51
C ASP A 157 -18.31 -8.48 3.99
N ALA A 158 -17.76 -7.40 4.56
CA ALA A 158 -17.94 -6.04 4.06
C ALA A 158 -17.15 -5.75 2.78
N LEU A 159 -16.19 -6.61 2.43
CA LEU A 159 -15.39 -6.47 1.23
C LEU A 159 -15.96 -7.28 0.07
N VAL A 160 -15.90 -6.68 -1.12
CA VAL A 160 -16.15 -7.36 -2.38
C VAL A 160 -14.80 -7.68 -3.01
N ALA A 161 -14.59 -8.96 -3.29
CA ALA A 161 -13.34 -9.47 -3.80
C ALA A 161 -13.50 -9.99 -5.22
N ARG A 162 -12.54 -9.66 -6.08
CA ARG A 162 -12.39 -10.25 -7.40
C ARG A 162 -10.97 -10.77 -7.59
N LYS A 163 -10.83 -12.06 -7.84
CA LYS A 163 -9.52 -12.66 -8.16
C LYS A 163 -9.05 -12.16 -9.53
N VAL A 164 -7.89 -11.51 -9.54
CA VAL A 164 -7.26 -10.95 -10.75
C VAL A 164 -6.24 -11.94 -11.32
N ALA A 165 -5.40 -12.53 -10.45
CA ALA A 165 -4.33 -13.44 -10.85
C ALA A 165 -4.02 -14.48 -9.76
N GLU A 166 -3.14 -15.40 -10.07
CA GLU A 166 -2.39 -16.21 -9.10
C GLU A 166 -0.91 -15.90 -9.27
N VAL A 167 -0.29 -15.38 -8.21
CA VAL A 167 1.12 -14.99 -8.22
C VAL A 167 1.97 -16.18 -7.74
N PRO A 168 2.80 -16.76 -8.61
CA PRO A 168 3.67 -17.85 -8.23
C PRO A 168 4.85 -17.35 -7.42
N TRP A 169 5.27 -18.16 -6.45
CA TRP A 169 6.47 -17.97 -5.65
C TRP A 169 7.40 -19.14 -5.85
N ALA A 170 8.70 -18.87 -5.79
CA ALA A 170 9.75 -19.89 -5.84
C ALA A 170 10.87 -19.54 -4.87
N VAL A 171 11.79 -20.45 -4.66
CA VAL A 171 12.98 -20.24 -3.81
C VAL A 171 14.10 -19.67 -4.65
N PHE A 172 14.75 -18.64 -4.13
CA PHE A 172 15.82 -17.92 -4.82
C PHE A 172 17.06 -17.74 -3.94
N ALA A 173 18.21 -17.69 -4.60
CA ALA A 173 19.50 -17.27 -4.05
C ALA A 173 20.27 -16.44 -5.07
N SER A 174 21.24 -15.64 -4.65
CA SER A 174 22.14 -15.00 -5.60
C SER A 174 23.21 -15.99 -6.10
N ARG A 175 23.75 -15.71 -7.31
CA ARG A 175 24.90 -16.48 -7.87
C ARG A 175 26.08 -16.50 -6.89
N ALA A 176 26.43 -15.34 -6.31
CA ALA A 176 27.50 -15.22 -5.33
C ALA A 176 27.28 -16.07 -4.06
N TYR A 177 26.03 -16.23 -3.63
CA TYR A 177 25.70 -17.15 -2.53
C TYR A 177 25.95 -18.60 -2.93
N ILE A 178 25.48 -19.00 -4.11
CA ILE A 178 25.60 -20.36 -4.63
C ILE A 178 27.09 -20.73 -4.84
N GLU A 179 27.89 -19.83 -5.37
CA GLU A 179 29.32 -20.03 -5.55
C GLU A 179 30.05 -20.26 -4.21
N ARG A 180 29.64 -19.58 -3.15
CA ARG A 180 30.24 -19.68 -1.82
C ARG A 180 29.77 -20.88 -1.01
N ARG A 181 28.47 -21.23 -1.10
CA ARG A 181 27.82 -22.21 -0.20
C ARG A 181 27.23 -23.42 -0.91
N GLY A 182 27.26 -23.44 -2.24
CA GLY A 182 26.52 -24.41 -3.05
C GLY A 182 25.02 -24.11 -3.11
N ALA A 183 24.33 -24.77 -4.03
CA ALA A 183 22.87 -24.73 -4.10
C ALA A 183 22.27 -25.96 -3.40
N PRO A 184 21.16 -25.82 -2.66
CA PRO A 184 20.44 -26.97 -2.13
C PRO A 184 19.89 -27.84 -3.28
N LYS A 185 20.02 -29.14 -3.17
CA LYS A 185 19.55 -30.10 -4.19
C LYS A 185 18.08 -30.50 -3.99
N SER A 186 17.54 -30.27 -2.80
CA SER A 186 16.14 -30.53 -2.43
C SER A 186 15.64 -29.47 -1.46
N LEU A 187 14.31 -29.42 -1.27
CA LEU A 187 13.69 -28.51 -0.31
C LEU A 187 14.14 -28.80 1.12
N ASP A 188 14.42 -30.07 1.46
CA ASP A 188 14.88 -30.47 2.81
C ASP A 188 16.28 -29.93 3.10
N GLU A 189 17.13 -29.75 2.09
CA GLU A 189 18.47 -29.19 2.27
C GLU A 189 18.48 -27.70 2.58
N ILE A 190 17.36 -26.98 2.38
CA ILE A 190 17.27 -25.55 2.73
C ILE A 190 17.59 -25.32 4.21
N GLY A 191 17.26 -26.26 5.09
CA GLY A 191 17.55 -26.20 6.52
C GLY A 191 19.05 -26.10 6.87
N SER A 192 19.94 -26.54 5.97
CA SER A 192 21.41 -26.45 6.14
C SER A 192 22.01 -25.15 5.58
N HIS A 193 21.21 -24.32 4.96
CA HIS A 193 21.61 -23.05 4.38
C HIS A 193 21.26 -21.85 5.24
N ASP A 194 21.86 -20.71 4.93
CA ASP A 194 21.48 -19.43 5.50
C ASP A 194 20.19 -18.95 4.83
N VAL A 195 19.23 -18.45 5.61
CA VAL A 195 17.97 -17.95 5.09
C VAL A 195 17.75 -16.49 5.40
N VAL A 196 17.04 -15.80 4.50
CA VAL A 196 16.50 -14.46 4.74
C VAL A 196 15.04 -14.61 5.15
N GLN A 197 14.71 -14.14 6.34
CA GLN A 197 13.41 -14.34 6.97
C GLN A 197 12.53 -13.09 6.91
N PHE A 198 11.25 -13.31 6.81
CA PHE A 198 10.21 -12.29 6.89
C PHE A 198 10.01 -11.83 8.34
N ASP A 199 9.81 -10.52 8.53
CA ASP A 199 9.59 -9.92 9.85
C ASP A 199 8.56 -8.77 9.78
N GLY A 200 8.19 -8.21 10.92
CA GLY A 200 7.27 -7.08 11.01
C GLY A 200 5.94 -7.33 10.30
N PRO A 201 5.49 -6.40 9.42
CA PRO A 201 4.20 -6.51 8.74
C PRO A 201 4.03 -7.75 7.87
N ILE A 202 5.13 -8.32 7.38
CA ILE A 202 5.12 -9.51 6.51
C ILE A 202 5.43 -10.82 7.24
N ALA A 203 5.61 -10.79 8.57
CA ALA A 203 5.94 -12.00 9.36
C ALA A 203 4.88 -13.11 9.26
N GLY A 204 3.62 -12.75 9.03
CA GLY A 204 2.49 -13.68 8.85
C GLY A 204 2.26 -14.13 7.41
N HIS A 205 3.07 -13.67 6.45
CA HIS A 205 2.91 -14.01 5.02
C HIS A 205 3.00 -15.52 4.78
N PRO A 206 2.21 -16.12 3.85
CA PRO A 206 2.30 -17.54 3.52
C PRO A 206 3.71 -18.04 3.22
N GLY A 207 4.53 -17.25 2.51
CA GLY A 207 5.95 -17.55 2.26
C GLY A 207 6.78 -17.62 3.53
N ALA A 208 6.50 -16.79 4.53
CA ALA A 208 7.15 -16.85 5.84
C ALA A 208 6.78 -18.14 6.60
N ASN A 209 5.50 -18.50 6.59
CA ASN A 209 5.01 -19.72 7.22
C ASN A 209 5.61 -20.95 6.55
N TRP A 210 5.66 -20.95 5.22
CA TRP A 210 6.26 -22.01 4.44
C TRP A 210 7.76 -22.17 4.78
N LEU A 211 8.53 -21.10 4.77
CA LEU A 211 9.97 -21.12 5.07
C LEU A 211 10.24 -21.65 6.48
N ARG A 212 9.48 -21.22 7.49
CA ARG A 212 9.60 -21.74 8.87
C ARG A 212 9.30 -23.23 8.98
N ARG A 213 8.36 -23.73 8.18
CA ARG A 213 8.00 -25.14 8.16
C ARG A 213 9.07 -26.01 7.48
N VAL A 214 9.59 -25.55 6.34
CA VAL A 214 10.55 -26.31 5.51
C VAL A 214 11.96 -26.24 6.11
N ALA A 215 12.33 -25.12 6.69
CA ALA A 215 13.68 -24.87 7.20
C ALA A 215 13.68 -24.37 8.67
N PRO A 216 13.10 -25.10 9.62
CA PRO A 216 12.96 -24.63 11.01
C PRO A 216 14.30 -24.45 11.72
N GLN A 217 15.35 -25.15 11.29
CA GLN A 217 16.71 -25.11 11.86
C GLN A 217 17.68 -24.24 11.08
N ALA A 218 17.24 -23.63 9.98
CA ALA A 218 18.11 -22.79 9.14
C ALA A 218 18.66 -21.59 9.94
N ARG A 219 19.90 -21.24 9.70
CA ARG A 219 20.49 -20.03 10.25
C ARG A 219 19.87 -18.80 9.59
N ILE A 220 19.27 -17.95 10.39
CA ILE A 220 18.71 -16.69 9.91
C ILE A 220 19.85 -15.69 9.73
N ALA A 221 20.22 -15.42 8.47
CA ALA A 221 21.25 -14.44 8.13
C ALA A 221 20.75 -13.00 8.14
N ALA A 222 19.48 -12.79 7.79
CA ALA A 222 18.84 -11.48 7.80
C ALA A 222 17.34 -11.61 8.05
N ARG A 223 16.73 -10.53 8.61
CA ARG A 223 15.28 -10.36 8.72
C ARG A 223 14.86 -9.11 7.97
N CYS A 224 13.80 -9.20 7.20
CA CYS A 224 13.30 -8.11 6.37
C CYS A 224 11.82 -7.86 6.61
N THR A 225 11.44 -6.59 6.65
CA THR A 225 10.09 -6.13 6.97
C THR A 225 9.25 -5.78 5.74
N SER A 226 9.82 -5.94 4.52
CA SER A 226 9.13 -5.76 3.25
C SER A 226 9.65 -6.72 2.19
N THR A 227 8.83 -7.01 1.19
CA THR A 227 9.23 -7.91 0.09
C THR A 227 10.39 -7.35 -0.75
N PRO A 228 10.48 -6.04 -1.08
CA PRO A 228 11.67 -5.48 -1.71
C PRO A 228 12.95 -5.67 -0.89
N ALA A 229 12.88 -5.54 0.43
CA ALA A 229 14.03 -5.77 1.29
C ALA A 229 14.49 -7.24 1.27
N LEU A 230 13.55 -8.21 1.20
CA LEU A 230 13.88 -9.63 1.00
C LEU A 230 14.64 -9.83 -0.31
N VAL A 231 14.16 -9.24 -1.41
CA VAL A 231 14.84 -9.32 -2.73
C VAL A 231 16.27 -8.77 -2.63
N LEU A 232 16.46 -7.60 -2.03
CA LEU A 232 17.77 -6.99 -1.86
C LEU A 232 18.71 -7.84 -1.00
N ALA A 233 18.21 -8.43 0.09
CA ALA A 233 19.00 -9.29 0.94
C ALA A 233 19.41 -10.60 0.23
N VAL A 234 18.54 -11.20 -0.57
CA VAL A 234 18.88 -12.34 -1.42
C VAL A 234 19.93 -11.95 -2.46
N LYS A 235 19.75 -10.82 -3.14
CA LYS A 235 20.73 -10.28 -4.13
C LYS A 235 22.12 -10.05 -3.51
N SER A 236 22.18 -9.53 -2.29
CA SER A 236 23.46 -9.30 -1.58
C SER A 236 24.19 -10.59 -1.19
N GLY A 237 23.57 -11.76 -1.41
CA GLY A 237 24.16 -13.05 -1.02
C GLY A 237 23.99 -13.39 0.46
N ALA A 238 23.08 -12.76 1.18
CA ALA A 238 22.83 -13.04 2.59
C ALA A 238 22.29 -14.45 2.82
N GLY A 239 21.49 -14.98 1.89
CA GLY A 239 20.90 -16.31 2.04
C GLY A 239 19.79 -16.60 1.03
N ILE A 240 19.04 -17.65 1.31
CA ILE A 240 17.93 -18.17 0.49
C ILE A 240 16.59 -17.64 1.02
N SER A 241 15.65 -17.30 0.13
CA SER A 241 14.28 -16.94 0.52
C SER A 241 13.28 -17.33 -0.54
N PRO A 242 12.02 -17.67 -0.18
CA PRO A 242 10.93 -17.67 -1.13
C PRO A 242 10.58 -16.23 -1.51
N LEU A 243 10.46 -15.96 -2.82
CA LEU A 243 10.13 -14.67 -3.38
C LEU A 243 9.07 -14.82 -4.48
N PRO A 244 8.24 -13.79 -4.75
CA PRO A 244 7.39 -13.80 -5.94
C PRO A 244 8.25 -13.90 -7.18
N VAL A 245 7.97 -14.84 -8.09
CA VAL A 245 8.76 -15.05 -9.31
C VAL A 245 8.97 -13.76 -10.09
N ILE A 246 7.91 -12.97 -10.17
CA ILE A 246 7.87 -11.71 -10.90
C ILE A 246 8.86 -10.64 -10.40
N THR A 247 9.26 -10.69 -9.12
CA THR A 247 10.14 -9.66 -8.52
C THR A 247 11.60 -9.85 -8.87
N VAL A 248 11.97 -11.04 -9.32
CA VAL A 248 13.37 -11.43 -9.60
C VAL A 248 13.59 -11.85 -11.04
N GLU A 249 12.55 -11.85 -11.87
CA GLU A 249 12.63 -12.25 -13.28
C GLU A 249 13.61 -11.39 -14.11
N GLU A 250 13.79 -10.13 -13.73
CA GLU A 250 14.70 -9.17 -14.39
C GLU A 250 16.05 -9.05 -13.67
N GLU A 251 16.31 -9.88 -12.64
CA GLU A 251 17.53 -9.82 -11.83
C GLU A 251 18.53 -10.90 -12.25
N PRO A 252 19.54 -10.57 -13.08
CA PRO A 252 20.44 -11.58 -13.67
C PRO A 252 21.29 -12.31 -12.65
N ASP A 253 21.52 -11.69 -11.47
CA ASP A 253 22.34 -12.25 -10.41
C ASP A 253 21.56 -13.12 -9.43
N VAL A 254 20.24 -13.25 -9.61
CA VAL A 254 19.37 -14.07 -8.76
C VAL A 254 18.97 -15.33 -9.53
N VAL A 255 19.17 -16.48 -8.91
CA VAL A 255 18.91 -17.79 -9.50
C VAL A 255 17.72 -18.43 -8.79
N ARG A 256 16.79 -18.92 -9.56
CA ARG A 256 15.71 -19.79 -9.09
C ARG A 256 16.27 -21.18 -8.80
N LEU A 257 16.08 -21.65 -7.56
CA LEU A 257 16.66 -22.92 -7.10
C LEU A 257 15.75 -24.13 -7.40
N PHE A 258 14.46 -23.93 -7.37
CA PHE A 258 13.44 -24.97 -7.59
C PHE A 258 12.31 -24.43 -8.44
N ASP A 259 11.45 -25.32 -8.96
CA ASP A 259 10.19 -24.93 -9.59
C ASP A 259 9.31 -24.14 -8.65
N SER A 260 8.27 -23.47 -9.19
CA SER A 260 7.30 -22.75 -8.36
C SER A 260 6.71 -23.68 -7.31
N ILE A 261 6.59 -23.15 -6.10
CA ILE A 261 6.05 -23.90 -4.98
C ILE A 261 4.52 -23.91 -5.13
N PRO A 262 3.88 -25.09 -5.36
CA PRO A 262 2.44 -25.15 -5.59
C PRO A 262 1.62 -24.52 -4.46
N GLU A 263 2.04 -24.72 -3.21
CA GLU A 263 1.41 -24.17 -1.99
C GLU A 263 1.53 -22.65 -1.89
N LEU A 264 2.43 -22.03 -2.66
CA LEU A 264 2.69 -20.62 -2.72
C LEU A 264 2.27 -19.99 -4.07
N ARG A 265 1.31 -20.58 -4.76
CA ARG A 265 0.54 -19.90 -5.79
C ARG A 265 -0.53 -19.05 -5.10
N LEU A 266 -0.20 -17.81 -4.78
CA LEU A 266 -1.06 -16.95 -3.98
C LEU A 266 -2.06 -16.21 -4.85
N PRO A 267 -3.37 -16.29 -4.51
CA PRO A 267 -4.37 -15.52 -5.22
C PRO A 267 -4.12 -14.02 -5.03
N PHE A 268 -4.31 -13.25 -6.08
CA PHE A 268 -4.21 -11.80 -6.06
C PHE A 268 -5.58 -11.20 -6.33
N TYR A 269 -6.13 -10.51 -5.35
CA TYR A 269 -7.49 -9.97 -5.37
C TYR A 269 -7.48 -8.47 -5.57
N LEU A 270 -8.45 -7.98 -6.34
CA LEU A 270 -8.95 -6.62 -6.30
C LEU A 270 -10.07 -6.58 -5.25
N LEU A 271 -9.93 -5.69 -4.26
CA LEU A 271 -10.84 -5.55 -3.13
C LEU A 271 -11.39 -4.13 -3.08
N ILE A 272 -12.68 -4.01 -2.80
CA ILE A 272 -13.35 -2.73 -2.50
C ILE A 272 -14.29 -2.93 -1.32
N HIS A 273 -14.53 -1.86 -0.54
CA HIS A 273 -15.61 -1.90 0.44
C HIS A 273 -16.97 -1.90 -0.28
N ARG A 274 -17.95 -2.63 0.25
CA ARG A 274 -19.28 -2.79 -0.36
C ARG A 274 -19.95 -1.44 -0.66
N ASP A 275 -19.82 -0.46 0.23
CA ASP A 275 -20.39 0.88 0.05
C ASP A 275 -19.76 1.66 -1.11
N MET A 276 -18.52 1.33 -1.49
CA MET A 276 -17.80 1.97 -2.58
C MET A 276 -18.17 1.44 -3.97
N GLN A 277 -18.92 0.32 -4.07
CA GLN A 277 -19.32 -0.29 -5.35
C GLN A 277 -20.10 0.66 -6.28
N ARG A 278 -20.87 1.58 -5.68
CA ARG A 278 -21.70 2.54 -6.42
C ARG A 278 -20.97 3.85 -6.73
N THR A 279 -19.76 4.03 -6.21
CA THR A 279 -18.97 5.23 -6.44
C THR A 279 -18.43 5.22 -7.88
N PRO A 280 -18.80 6.20 -8.73
CA PRO A 280 -18.53 6.12 -10.18
C PRO A 280 -17.05 5.98 -10.51
N ARG A 281 -16.14 6.70 -9.81
CA ARG A 281 -14.69 6.62 -10.01
C ARG A 281 -14.12 5.24 -9.66
N VAL A 282 -14.59 4.64 -8.56
CA VAL A 282 -14.16 3.30 -8.11
C VAL A 282 -14.62 2.26 -9.10
N ARG A 283 -15.88 2.36 -9.56
CA ARG A 283 -16.43 1.48 -10.57
C ARG A 283 -15.66 1.56 -11.89
N ALA A 284 -15.35 2.78 -12.36
CA ALA A 284 -14.56 2.97 -13.58
C ALA A 284 -13.21 2.27 -13.52
N PHE A 285 -12.50 2.34 -12.38
CA PHE A 285 -11.23 1.64 -12.19
C PHE A 285 -11.41 0.12 -12.13
N CYS A 286 -12.40 -0.37 -11.40
CA CYS A 286 -12.71 -1.80 -11.35
C CYS A 286 -13.09 -2.36 -12.74
N ASP A 287 -13.92 -1.66 -13.49
CA ASP A 287 -14.32 -2.06 -14.84
C ASP A 287 -13.12 -2.04 -15.81
N PHE A 288 -12.21 -1.08 -15.67
CA PHE A 288 -10.95 -1.03 -16.40
C PHE A 288 -10.08 -2.24 -16.12
N VAL A 289 -9.81 -2.56 -14.84
CA VAL A 289 -9.02 -3.74 -14.44
C VAL A 289 -9.66 -5.01 -15.01
N VAL A 290 -10.99 -5.09 -15.00
CA VAL A 290 -11.73 -6.25 -15.52
C VAL A 290 -11.65 -6.34 -17.03
N SER A 291 -11.77 -5.22 -17.74
CA SER A 291 -11.69 -5.19 -19.21
C SER A 291 -10.30 -5.55 -19.71
N ASP A 292 -9.26 -5.24 -18.93
CA ASP A 292 -7.86 -5.53 -19.26
C ASP A 292 -7.23 -6.59 -18.34
N MET A 293 -8.05 -7.52 -17.86
CA MET A 293 -7.65 -8.58 -16.94
C MET A 293 -6.46 -9.39 -17.44
N LYS A 294 -6.35 -9.58 -18.77
CA LYS A 294 -5.23 -10.29 -19.38
C LYS A 294 -3.92 -9.56 -19.14
N ALA A 295 -3.87 -8.25 -19.40
CA ALA A 295 -2.67 -7.44 -19.17
C ALA A 295 -2.26 -7.43 -17.69
N PHE A 296 -3.23 -7.31 -16.77
CA PHE A 296 -2.95 -7.39 -15.34
C PHE A 296 -2.40 -8.76 -14.93
N ARG A 297 -2.93 -9.86 -15.47
CA ARG A 297 -2.40 -11.21 -15.22
C ARG A 297 -0.98 -11.35 -15.72
N GLU A 298 -0.72 -10.94 -16.96
CA GLU A 298 0.61 -11.00 -17.56
C GLU A 298 1.62 -10.17 -16.77
N LEU A 299 1.21 -9.02 -16.25
CA LEU A 299 2.03 -8.17 -15.41
C LEU A 299 2.39 -8.83 -14.07
N LEU A 300 1.49 -9.60 -13.48
CA LEU A 300 1.60 -10.15 -12.11
C LEU A 300 2.16 -11.58 -12.07
N VAL A 301 2.06 -12.35 -13.15
CA VAL A 301 2.49 -13.76 -13.18
C VAL A 301 3.93 -13.94 -13.68
N GLY A 302 4.43 -13.01 -14.54
CA GLY A 302 5.75 -13.12 -15.17
C GLY A 302 5.76 -14.02 -16.41
N ARG A 303 6.92 -14.03 -17.10
CA ARG A 303 7.08 -14.76 -18.38
C ARG A 303 7.36 -16.25 -18.19
N THR A 304 8.06 -16.61 -17.12
CA THR A 304 8.57 -17.97 -16.87
C THR A 304 7.52 -18.97 -16.38
N ASP A 305 6.37 -18.52 -15.86
CA ASP A 305 5.31 -19.38 -15.35
C ASP A 305 4.10 -19.50 -16.30
N ARG A 306 4.25 -19.09 -17.58
CA ARG A 306 3.16 -19.17 -18.60
C ARG A 306 2.89 -20.57 -19.14
N THR A 307 3.67 -21.57 -18.75
CA THR A 307 3.62 -22.95 -19.28
C THR A 307 3.13 -23.98 -18.28
N ALA A 308 2.28 -23.62 -17.32
CA ALA A 308 1.63 -24.57 -16.42
C ALA A 308 0.09 -24.48 -16.54
#